data_e2a2710153fedb2cc998c92f62bd3efb
#
_entry.id   e2a2710153fedb2cc998c92f62bd3efb
#
_cell.length_a   1.000
_cell.length_b   1.000
_cell.length_c   1.000
_cell.angle_alpha   90.00
_cell.angle_beta   90.00
_cell.angle_gamma   90.00
#
_symmetry.space_group_name_H-M   'P 1'
#
loop_
_entity.id
_entity.type
_entity.pdbx_description
1 polymer ?
#
loop_
_entity_poly.entity_id
_entity_poly.type
_entity_poly.pdbx_seq_one_letter_code
_entity_poly.pdbx_strand_id
1 'polypeptide(L)'
;LRGLIGSATEIITSCYETGTDVDQVLDQAEHSIFEISENKVRPSFYPIREIVKDSFRSIEDLYARKELITGVPTGFEKIDDLTSGLQNSDLIIIAGRPNMGKTAFALNIAQFAALEGQTPVAIFSLEMSKEQLAFRLLASEAKVDSQRLRKGFLGETDWPKLTTAAGRLSEAPLFIDDTPAITVLEMKAKSRRLKADTGLGLIVVDYIQLMRSSGF
;
A
#
# COMPACT_ATOMS: atom_id res chain seq x y z
N LEU A 1 -20.12 -23.67 -3.42
CA LEU A 1 -21.48 -23.42 -2.92
C LEU A 1 -21.69 -23.98 -1.50
N ARG A 2 -21.31 -25.24 -1.20
CA ARG A 2 -21.47 -25.81 0.15
C ARG A 2 -20.72 -25.01 1.23
N GLY A 3 -19.48 -24.59 0.96
CA GLY A 3 -18.71 -23.73 1.88
C GLY A 3 -19.42 -22.39 2.16
N LEU A 4 -19.92 -21.73 1.11
CA LEU A 4 -20.67 -20.48 1.25
C LEU A 4 -21.94 -20.65 2.11
N ILE A 5 -22.66 -21.75 1.93
CA ILE A 5 -23.86 -22.05 2.73
C ILE A 5 -23.47 -22.28 4.20
N GLY A 6 -22.38 -23.03 4.46
CA GLY A 6 -21.86 -23.26 5.80
C GLY A 6 -21.52 -21.96 6.52
N SER A 7 -20.66 -21.12 5.90
CA SER A 7 -20.28 -19.83 6.51
C SER A 7 -21.45 -18.86 6.68
N ALA A 8 -22.40 -18.84 5.73
CA ALA A 8 -23.60 -18.03 5.90
C ALA A 8 -24.43 -18.50 7.12
N THR A 9 -24.53 -19.82 7.36
CA THR A 9 -25.23 -20.38 8.52
C THR A 9 -24.50 -20.04 9.83
N GLU A 10 -23.17 -20.12 9.85
CA GLU A 10 -22.34 -19.74 11.00
C GLU A 10 -22.51 -18.26 11.34
N ILE A 11 -22.44 -17.37 10.35
CA ILE A 11 -22.65 -15.92 10.52
C ILE A 11 -24.06 -15.65 11.11
N ILE A 12 -25.09 -16.30 10.56
CA ILE A 12 -26.46 -16.16 11.07
C ILE A 12 -26.54 -16.60 12.54
N THR A 13 -25.94 -17.74 12.89
CA THR A 13 -25.92 -18.26 14.25
C THR A 13 -25.23 -17.29 15.21
N SER A 14 -24.07 -16.78 14.86
CA SER A 14 -23.33 -15.80 15.67
C SER A 14 -24.10 -14.49 15.87
N CYS A 15 -24.89 -14.06 14.87
CA CYS A 15 -25.75 -12.87 14.99
C CYS A 15 -26.90 -13.04 15.99
N TYR A 16 -27.35 -14.29 16.24
CA TYR A 16 -28.40 -14.59 17.22
C TYR A 16 -27.88 -14.86 18.62
N GLU A 17 -26.59 -15.03 18.83
CA GLU A 17 -25.98 -15.19 20.14
C GLU A 17 -26.02 -13.87 20.92
N THR A 18 -26.71 -13.89 22.07
CA THR A 18 -26.86 -12.72 22.96
C THR A 18 -25.52 -12.42 23.68
N GLY A 19 -24.98 -11.24 23.47
CA GLY A 19 -23.76 -10.76 24.17
C GLY A 19 -22.48 -10.73 23.34
N THR A 20 -22.56 -11.08 22.08
CA THR A 20 -21.39 -10.99 21.17
C THR A 20 -21.26 -9.55 20.66
N ASP A 21 -20.02 -9.04 20.65
CA ASP A 21 -19.70 -7.72 20.10
C ASP A 21 -19.90 -7.73 18.57
N VAL A 22 -20.56 -6.71 18.05
CA VAL A 22 -20.86 -6.57 16.62
C VAL A 22 -19.56 -6.57 15.79
N ASP A 23 -18.51 -5.94 16.28
CA ASP A 23 -17.21 -5.89 15.59
C ASP A 23 -16.57 -7.29 15.51
N GLN A 24 -16.70 -8.10 16.56
CA GLN A 24 -16.20 -9.49 16.54
C GLN A 24 -16.97 -10.37 15.54
N VAL A 25 -18.28 -10.20 15.45
CA VAL A 25 -19.12 -10.95 14.48
C VAL A 25 -18.76 -10.55 13.05
N LEU A 26 -18.52 -9.26 12.80
CA LEU A 26 -18.09 -8.77 11.50
C LEU A 26 -16.72 -9.33 11.10
N ASP A 27 -15.74 -9.28 12.00
CA ASP A 27 -14.40 -9.83 11.76
C ASP A 27 -14.45 -11.34 11.45
N GLN A 28 -15.26 -12.08 12.19
CA GLN A 28 -15.42 -13.53 11.99
C GLN A 28 -16.15 -13.84 10.67
N ALA A 29 -17.13 -13.04 10.29
CA ALA A 29 -17.82 -13.16 9.01
C ALA A 29 -16.90 -12.87 7.84
N GLU A 30 -16.09 -11.80 7.91
CA GLU A 30 -15.08 -11.47 6.91
C GLU A 30 -14.05 -12.59 6.78
N HIS A 31 -13.56 -13.13 7.90
CA HIS A 31 -12.60 -14.24 7.89
C HIS A 31 -13.17 -15.48 7.20
N SER A 32 -14.39 -15.89 7.54
CA SER A 32 -15.05 -17.08 6.98
C SER A 32 -15.29 -16.95 5.48
N ILE A 33 -15.76 -15.79 5.02
CA ILE A 33 -15.95 -15.51 3.59
C ILE A 33 -14.61 -15.49 2.86
N PHE A 34 -13.60 -14.94 3.51
CA PHE A 34 -12.24 -14.85 2.97
C PHE A 34 -11.62 -16.23 2.75
N GLU A 35 -11.70 -17.15 3.72
CA GLU A 35 -11.22 -18.53 3.59
C GLU A 35 -11.85 -19.25 2.40
N ILE A 36 -13.15 -19.07 2.18
CA ILE A 36 -13.84 -19.64 1.01
C ILE A 36 -13.30 -19.06 -0.29
N SER A 37 -12.99 -17.76 -0.31
CA SER A 37 -12.43 -17.07 -1.47
C SER A 37 -11.01 -17.52 -1.78
N GLU A 38 -10.18 -17.80 -0.77
CA GLU A 38 -8.82 -18.32 -0.95
C GLU A 38 -8.78 -19.80 -1.31
N ASN A 39 -9.71 -20.60 -0.78
CA ASN A 39 -9.84 -22.04 -1.06
C ASN A 39 -10.38 -22.38 -2.46
N LYS A 40 -10.54 -21.41 -3.36
CA LYS A 40 -10.59 -21.72 -4.79
C LYS A 40 -9.27 -22.38 -5.15
N VAL A 41 -9.32 -23.70 -5.32
CA VAL A 41 -8.20 -24.55 -5.71
C VAL A 41 -7.43 -23.89 -6.84
N ARG A 42 -6.37 -23.15 -6.52
CA ARG A 42 -5.37 -22.78 -7.51
C ARG A 42 -4.62 -24.06 -7.81
N PRO A 43 -4.40 -24.43 -9.08
CA PRO A 43 -3.55 -25.57 -9.38
C PRO A 43 -2.21 -25.33 -8.68
N SER A 44 -1.82 -26.29 -7.82
CA SER A 44 -0.58 -26.17 -7.01
C SER A 44 0.68 -26.29 -7.86
N PHE A 45 0.55 -26.85 -9.09
CA PHE A 45 1.66 -27.09 -10.01
C PHE A 45 1.25 -26.72 -11.42
N TYR A 46 2.11 -26.01 -12.11
CA TYR A 46 1.99 -25.67 -13.52
C TYR A 46 3.10 -26.33 -14.32
N PRO A 47 2.82 -26.90 -15.51
CA PRO A 47 3.87 -27.41 -16.39
C PRO A 47 4.82 -26.27 -16.81
N ILE A 48 6.12 -26.51 -16.68
CA ILE A 48 7.16 -25.53 -17.04
C ILE A 48 7.03 -25.03 -18.47
N ARG A 49 6.52 -25.85 -19.37
CA ARG A 49 6.29 -25.51 -20.78
C ARG A 49 5.34 -24.34 -20.96
N GLU A 50 4.29 -24.25 -20.14
CA GLU A 50 3.32 -23.15 -20.18
C GLU A 50 3.96 -21.88 -19.61
N ILE A 51 4.67 -21.98 -18.50
CA ILE A 51 5.37 -20.86 -17.86
C ILE A 51 6.40 -20.25 -18.80
N VAL A 52 7.22 -21.11 -19.46
CA VAL A 52 8.24 -20.63 -20.41
C VAL A 52 7.61 -19.90 -21.59
N LYS A 53 6.48 -20.39 -22.13
CA LYS A 53 5.80 -19.72 -23.23
C LYS A 53 5.31 -18.32 -22.87
N ASP A 54 4.74 -18.17 -21.68
CA ASP A 54 4.27 -16.87 -21.18
C ASP A 54 5.43 -15.94 -20.83
N SER A 55 6.53 -16.49 -20.29
CA SER A 55 7.77 -15.73 -20.03
C SER A 55 8.38 -15.18 -21.34
N PHE A 56 8.40 -15.96 -22.42
CA PHE A 56 8.91 -15.46 -23.71
C PHE A 56 8.08 -14.29 -24.24
N ARG A 57 6.75 -14.35 -24.13
CA ARG A 57 5.88 -13.23 -24.52
C ARG A 57 6.20 -11.97 -23.70
N SER A 58 6.36 -12.13 -22.38
CA SER A 58 6.74 -11.02 -21.50
C SER A 58 8.10 -10.42 -21.91
N ILE A 59 9.08 -11.25 -22.28
CA ILE A 59 10.38 -10.79 -22.78
C ILE A 59 10.24 -10.02 -24.11
N GLU A 60 9.42 -10.50 -25.02
CA GLU A 60 9.15 -9.82 -26.30
C GLU A 60 8.49 -8.45 -26.05
N ASP A 61 7.53 -8.36 -25.14
CA ASP A 61 6.88 -7.11 -24.76
C ASP A 61 7.86 -6.11 -24.14
N LEU A 62 8.73 -6.56 -23.23
CA LEU A 62 9.77 -5.75 -22.61
C LEU A 62 10.79 -5.25 -23.66
N TYR A 63 11.20 -6.13 -24.58
CA TYR A 63 12.10 -5.77 -25.66
C TYR A 63 11.52 -4.69 -26.59
N ALA A 64 10.20 -4.77 -26.84
CA ALA A 64 9.50 -3.79 -27.69
C ALA A 64 9.36 -2.42 -27.00
N ARG A 65 9.15 -2.39 -25.68
CA ARG A 65 8.96 -1.15 -24.89
C ARG A 65 10.27 -0.38 -24.66
N LYS A 66 11.40 -1.07 -24.57
CA LYS A 66 12.74 -0.50 -24.29
C LYS A 66 12.77 0.37 -23.02
N GLU A 67 11.91 0.07 -22.05
CA GLU A 67 11.86 0.78 -20.78
C GLU A 67 12.96 0.24 -19.85
N LEU A 68 13.75 1.13 -19.26
CA LEU A 68 14.80 0.78 -18.30
C LEU A 68 14.20 0.35 -16.96
N ILE A 69 13.04 0.90 -16.59
CA ILE A 69 12.32 0.63 -15.33
C ILE A 69 11.04 -0.12 -15.68
N THR A 70 10.99 -1.40 -15.30
CA THR A 70 9.84 -2.30 -15.59
C THR A 70 8.86 -2.38 -14.41
N GLY A 71 9.33 -2.04 -13.22
CA GLY A 71 8.55 -1.98 -11.99
C GLY A 71 8.11 -0.57 -11.63
N VAL A 72 7.65 -0.37 -10.39
CA VAL A 72 7.31 0.94 -9.84
C VAL A 72 8.59 1.73 -9.60
N PRO A 73 8.75 2.93 -10.19
CA PRO A 73 9.96 3.73 -10.02
C PRO A 73 10.08 4.27 -8.59
N THR A 74 11.29 4.26 -8.04
CA THR A 74 11.56 4.75 -6.69
C THR A 74 11.94 6.23 -6.64
N GLY A 75 12.41 6.78 -7.75
CA GLY A 75 13.00 8.13 -7.83
C GLY A 75 14.44 8.20 -7.34
N PHE A 76 15.04 7.06 -7.01
CA PHE A 76 16.46 6.94 -6.67
C PHE A 76 17.17 6.18 -7.80
N GLU A 77 17.81 6.89 -8.73
CA GLU A 77 18.43 6.33 -9.93
C GLU A 77 19.25 5.05 -9.66
N LYS A 78 20.13 5.08 -8.65
CA LYS A 78 20.96 3.92 -8.33
C LYS A 78 20.16 2.69 -7.85
N ILE A 79 19.00 2.91 -7.21
CA ILE A 79 18.14 1.82 -6.81
C ILE A 79 17.39 1.29 -8.03
N ASP A 80 16.86 2.19 -8.82
CA ASP A 80 16.12 1.86 -10.04
C ASP A 80 17.02 1.14 -11.07
N ASP A 81 18.28 1.54 -11.19
CA ASP A 81 19.28 0.84 -12.00
C ASP A 81 19.56 -0.60 -11.53
N LEU A 82 19.57 -0.82 -10.21
CA LEU A 82 19.85 -2.15 -9.63
C LEU A 82 18.64 -3.08 -9.64
N THR A 83 17.43 -2.51 -9.52
CA THR A 83 16.19 -3.28 -9.34
C THR A 83 15.29 -3.25 -10.57
N SER A 84 15.54 -2.35 -11.52
CA SER A 84 14.63 -1.98 -12.61
C SER A 84 13.27 -1.50 -12.06
N GLY A 85 13.27 -0.81 -10.92
CA GLY A 85 12.11 -0.43 -10.13
C GLY A 85 11.59 -1.55 -9.21
N LEU A 86 10.59 -1.23 -8.39
CA LEU A 86 9.99 -2.20 -7.47
C LEU A 86 9.07 -3.14 -8.26
N GLN A 87 9.40 -4.43 -8.29
CA GLN A 87 8.69 -5.39 -9.12
C GLN A 87 7.36 -5.84 -8.49
N ASN A 88 6.42 -6.23 -9.34
CA ASN A 88 5.13 -6.73 -8.88
C ASN A 88 5.28 -7.99 -8.03
N SER A 89 4.53 -8.09 -6.95
CA SER A 89 4.54 -9.20 -5.99
C SER A 89 5.78 -9.30 -5.11
N ASP A 90 6.74 -8.38 -5.20
CA ASP A 90 7.90 -8.35 -4.32
C ASP A 90 7.54 -7.82 -2.93
N LEU A 91 8.15 -8.40 -1.92
CA LEU A 91 8.18 -7.90 -0.56
C LEU A 91 9.52 -7.20 -0.32
N ILE A 92 9.48 -5.86 -0.15
CA ILE A 92 10.67 -5.05 0.06
C ILE A 92 10.72 -4.60 1.51
N ILE A 93 11.81 -4.89 2.19
CA ILE A 93 12.00 -4.56 3.60
C ILE A 93 13.05 -3.46 3.74
N ILE A 94 12.63 -2.32 4.32
CA ILE A 94 13.50 -1.21 4.67
C ILE A 94 13.76 -1.25 6.17
N ALA A 95 14.99 -1.51 6.57
CA ALA A 95 15.39 -1.56 7.96
C ALA A 95 16.40 -0.47 8.31
N GLY A 96 16.34 0.02 9.53
CA GLY A 96 17.27 1.05 10.04
C GLY A 96 17.01 1.31 11.51
N ARG A 97 18.01 1.87 12.21
CA ARG A 97 17.84 2.32 13.60
C ARG A 97 16.81 3.47 13.69
N PRO A 98 16.21 3.71 14.85
CA PRO A 98 15.34 4.87 15.06
C PRO A 98 16.02 6.17 14.59
N ASN A 99 15.24 7.09 14.01
CA ASN A 99 15.68 8.40 13.51
C ASN A 99 16.66 8.35 12.31
N MET A 100 16.87 7.21 11.67
CA MET A 100 17.72 7.09 10.47
C MET A 100 16.98 7.38 9.16
N GLY A 101 15.75 7.87 9.21
CA GLY A 101 15.02 8.31 8.04
C GLY A 101 14.23 7.24 7.29
N LYS A 102 13.91 6.08 7.90
CA LYS A 102 13.09 5.02 7.28
C LYS A 102 11.79 5.56 6.68
N THR A 103 10.97 6.21 7.50
CA THR A 103 9.69 6.82 7.08
C THR A 103 9.91 7.85 5.97
N ALA A 104 10.93 8.72 6.09
CA ALA A 104 11.20 9.72 5.06
C ALA A 104 11.57 9.08 3.72
N PHE A 105 12.38 8.03 3.74
CA PHE A 105 12.77 7.28 2.55
C PHE A 105 11.57 6.60 1.89
N ALA A 106 10.75 5.90 2.69
CA ALA A 106 9.54 5.23 2.20
C ALA A 106 8.51 6.23 1.62
N LEU A 107 8.34 7.40 2.28
CA LEU A 107 7.46 8.45 1.79
C LEU A 107 7.96 9.08 0.50
N ASN A 108 9.28 9.27 0.34
CA ASN A 108 9.84 9.81 -0.90
C ASN A 108 9.60 8.86 -2.07
N ILE A 109 9.76 7.55 -1.86
CA ILE A 109 9.43 6.54 -2.88
C ILE A 109 7.94 6.60 -3.22
N ALA A 110 7.07 6.60 -2.19
CA ALA A 110 5.61 6.65 -2.37
C ALA A 110 5.18 7.91 -3.14
N GLN A 111 5.76 9.06 -2.77
CA GLN A 111 5.50 10.35 -3.42
C GLN A 111 5.94 10.34 -4.88
N PHE A 112 7.15 9.87 -5.16
CA PHE A 112 7.68 9.80 -6.52
C PHE A 112 6.86 8.84 -7.39
N ALA A 113 6.56 7.65 -6.88
CA ALA A 113 5.74 6.67 -7.58
C ALA A 113 4.35 7.22 -7.93
N ALA A 114 3.73 7.98 -7.01
CA ALA A 114 2.41 8.55 -7.25
C ALA A 114 2.45 9.77 -8.18
N LEU A 115 3.40 10.70 -7.99
CA LEU A 115 3.45 11.95 -8.76
C LEU A 115 4.03 11.77 -10.16
N GLU A 116 5.17 11.08 -10.27
CA GLU A 116 5.90 10.93 -11.54
C GLU A 116 5.56 9.60 -12.22
N GLY A 117 5.43 8.52 -11.44
CA GLY A 117 5.09 7.19 -11.95
C GLY A 117 3.59 6.98 -12.16
N GLN A 118 2.73 7.92 -11.74
CA GLN A 118 1.26 7.82 -11.80
C GLN A 118 0.73 6.48 -11.28
N THR A 119 1.49 5.87 -10.37
CA THR A 119 1.15 4.59 -9.75
C THR A 119 0.30 4.83 -8.51
N PRO A 120 -0.89 4.24 -8.39
CA PRO A 120 -1.67 4.34 -7.16
C PRO A 120 -0.95 3.69 -5.98
N VAL A 121 -0.76 4.47 -4.90
CA VAL A 121 -0.01 4.07 -3.71
C VAL A 121 -0.90 4.12 -2.47
N ALA A 122 -0.90 3.06 -1.67
CA ALA A 122 -1.50 3.03 -0.34
C ALA A 122 -0.42 3.08 0.74
N ILE A 123 -0.56 4.01 1.70
CA ILE A 123 0.32 4.12 2.87
C ILE A 123 -0.48 3.76 4.11
N PHE A 124 -0.11 2.68 4.77
CA PHE A 124 -0.60 2.32 6.10
C PHE A 124 0.39 2.84 7.14
N SER A 125 0.01 3.90 7.84
CA SER A 125 0.84 4.55 8.85
C SER A 125 0.35 4.18 10.24
N LEU A 126 1.13 3.38 10.94
CA LEU A 126 0.79 2.89 12.27
C LEU A 126 1.43 3.72 13.40
N GLU A 127 2.38 4.60 13.06
CA GLU A 127 3.10 5.46 14.00
C GLU A 127 2.66 6.92 13.90
N MET A 128 2.37 7.39 12.70
CA MET A 128 2.08 8.80 12.44
C MET A 128 0.67 9.01 11.93
N SER A 129 0.02 10.10 12.33
CA SER A 129 -1.29 10.47 11.78
C SER A 129 -1.18 10.93 10.32
N LYS A 130 -2.29 10.82 9.60
CA LYS A 130 -2.40 11.27 8.19
C LYS A 130 -2.05 12.74 8.00
N GLU A 131 -2.39 13.59 8.97
CA GLU A 131 -2.04 15.01 8.94
C GLU A 131 -0.53 15.22 9.01
N GLN A 132 0.16 14.46 9.88
CA GLN A 132 1.62 14.53 10.01
C GLN A 132 2.32 14.07 8.73
N LEU A 133 1.78 13.03 8.07
CA LEU A 133 2.29 12.57 6.77
C LEU A 133 2.04 13.60 5.68
N ALA A 134 0.84 14.20 5.62
CA ALA A 134 0.51 15.25 4.67
C ALA A 134 1.46 16.46 4.80
N PHE A 135 1.77 16.87 6.04
CA PHE A 135 2.77 17.92 6.28
C PHE A 135 4.15 17.57 5.77
N ARG A 136 4.59 16.32 5.94
CA ARG A 136 5.89 15.86 5.42
C ARG A 136 5.92 15.83 3.90
N LEU A 137 4.87 15.31 3.27
CA LEU A 137 4.75 15.27 1.82
C LEU A 137 4.73 16.69 1.22
N LEU A 138 3.96 17.61 1.81
CA LEU A 138 3.93 19.01 1.40
C LEU A 138 5.29 19.69 1.54
N ALA A 139 5.99 19.50 2.67
CA ALA A 139 7.31 20.07 2.89
C ALA A 139 8.34 19.54 1.89
N SER A 140 8.29 18.22 1.60
CA SER A 140 9.15 17.55 0.63
C SER A 140 8.91 18.09 -0.79
N GLU A 141 7.66 18.11 -1.24
CA GLU A 141 7.28 18.55 -2.58
C GLU A 141 7.57 20.05 -2.82
N ALA A 142 7.23 20.88 -1.83
CA ALA A 142 7.48 22.32 -1.90
C ALA A 142 8.97 22.68 -1.70
N LYS A 143 9.81 21.74 -1.27
CA LYS A 143 11.20 21.97 -0.85
C LYS A 143 11.31 23.08 0.20
N VAL A 144 10.38 23.08 1.16
CA VAL A 144 10.30 24.00 2.30
C VAL A 144 10.70 23.25 3.56
N ASP A 145 11.44 23.91 4.43
CA ASP A 145 11.86 23.33 5.70
C ASP A 145 10.65 22.93 6.55
N SER A 146 10.60 21.66 6.95
CA SER A 146 9.45 21.09 7.68
C SER A 146 9.26 21.69 9.09
N GLN A 147 10.34 22.18 9.72
CA GLN A 147 10.23 22.86 11.03
C GLN A 147 9.62 24.25 10.87
N ARG A 148 10.00 24.99 9.81
CA ARG A 148 9.41 26.28 9.48
C ARG A 148 7.93 26.14 9.18
N LEU A 149 7.56 25.14 8.37
CA LEU A 149 6.16 24.83 8.04
C LEU A 149 5.36 24.52 9.33
N ARG A 150 5.87 23.65 10.20
CA ARG A 150 5.21 23.26 11.45
C ARG A 150 5.04 24.41 12.43
N LYS A 151 6.00 25.34 12.50
CA LYS A 151 5.97 26.50 13.39
C LYS A 151 5.22 27.69 12.80
N GLY A 152 4.80 27.61 11.52
CA GLY A 152 4.15 28.73 10.83
C GLY A 152 5.09 29.87 10.43
N PHE A 153 6.41 29.69 10.52
CA PHE A 153 7.40 30.70 10.13
C PHE A 153 7.74 30.60 8.65
N LEU A 154 6.77 30.91 7.79
CA LEU A 154 6.91 30.86 6.35
C LEU A 154 7.28 32.22 5.78
N GLY A 155 8.18 32.24 4.82
CA GLY A 155 8.47 33.44 4.03
C GLY A 155 7.43 33.64 2.92
N GLU A 156 7.36 34.87 2.39
CA GLU A 156 6.43 35.18 1.29
C GLU A 156 6.65 34.27 0.06
N THR A 157 7.89 33.86 -0.18
CA THR A 157 8.25 32.96 -1.29
C THR A 157 7.87 31.49 -1.04
N ASP A 158 7.56 31.10 0.18
CA ASP A 158 7.22 29.71 0.52
C ASP A 158 5.74 29.40 0.17
N TRP A 159 4.86 30.38 0.25
CA TRP A 159 3.43 30.23 -0.05
C TRP A 159 3.13 29.75 -1.48
N PRO A 160 3.69 30.37 -2.53
CA PRO A 160 3.47 29.89 -3.90
C PRO A 160 3.97 28.46 -4.10
N LYS A 161 5.12 28.07 -3.49
CA LYS A 161 5.66 26.71 -3.56
C LYS A 161 4.72 25.69 -2.89
N LEU A 162 4.20 26.05 -1.71
CA LEU A 162 3.25 25.19 -0.98
C LEU A 162 1.93 25.06 -1.74
N THR A 163 1.43 26.10 -2.36
CA THR A 163 0.20 26.06 -3.18
C THR A 163 0.38 25.15 -4.39
N THR A 164 1.52 25.28 -5.08
CA THR A 164 1.84 24.40 -6.23
C THR A 164 1.98 22.94 -5.77
N ALA A 165 2.69 22.71 -4.69
CA ALA A 165 2.86 21.36 -4.12
C ALA A 165 1.53 20.75 -3.68
N ALA A 166 0.65 21.54 -3.05
CA ALA A 166 -0.68 21.09 -2.65
C ALA A 166 -1.55 20.72 -3.88
N GLY A 167 -1.47 21.49 -4.95
CA GLY A 167 -2.15 21.18 -6.22
C GLY A 167 -1.68 19.82 -6.77
N ARG A 168 -0.38 19.61 -6.90
CA ARG A 168 0.18 18.35 -7.40
C ARG A 168 -0.18 17.14 -6.52
N LEU A 169 -0.06 17.29 -5.20
CA LEU A 169 -0.39 16.20 -4.25
C LEU A 169 -1.88 15.89 -4.20
N SER A 170 -2.76 16.86 -4.43
CA SER A 170 -4.21 16.63 -4.46
C SER A 170 -4.68 15.82 -5.67
N GLU A 171 -3.92 15.87 -6.77
CA GLU A 171 -4.19 15.11 -8.00
C GLU A 171 -3.47 13.74 -8.00
N ALA A 172 -2.50 13.54 -7.09
CA ALA A 172 -1.74 12.31 -7.02
C ALA A 172 -2.59 11.13 -6.50
N PRO A 173 -2.49 9.93 -7.09
CA PRO A 173 -3.19 8.73 -6.62
C PRO A 173 -2.52 8.16 -5.36
N LEU A 174 -2.48 8.95 -4.27
CA LEU A 174 -1.86 8.62 -2.99
C LEU A 174 -2.93 8.52 -1.90
N PHE A 175 -3.02 7.36 -1.25
CA PHE A 175 -4.02 7.04 -0.25
C PHE A 175 -3.35 6.76 1.09
N ILE A 176 -3.85 7.32 2.18
CA ILE A 176 -3.28 7.18 3.52
C ILE A 176 -4.33 6.60 4.45
N ASP A 177 -3.96 5.54 5.16
CA ASP A 177 -4.72 4.93 6.24
C ASP A 177 -3.88 5.01 7.51
N ASP A 178 -4.38 5.68 8.54
CA ASP A 178 -3.73 5.83 9.85
C ASP A 178 -4.47 5.08 10.96
N THR A 179 -5.21 4.01 10.59
CA THR A 179 -5.87 3.14 11.55
C THR A 179 -4.85 2.46 12.45
N PRO A 180 -4.87 2.71 13.77
CA PRO A 180 -3.91 2.12 14.69
C PRO A 180 -4.16 0.62 14.86
N ALA A 181 -3.08 -0.15 15.07
CA ALA A 181 -3.14 -1.58 15.35
C ALA A 181 -3.94 -2.40 14.32
N ILE A 182 -3.90 -1.98 13.04
CA ILE A 182 -4.59 -2.69 11.95
C ILE A 182 -4.09 -4.14 11.84
N THR A 183 -4.99 -5.06 11.56
CA THR A 183 -4.66 -6.46 11.30
C THR A 183 -4.23 -6.67 9.84
N VAL A 184 -3.51 -7.77 9.56
CA VAL A 184 -3.16 -8.15 8.18
C VAL A 184 -4.41 -8.36 7.33
N LEU A 185 -5.48 -8.90 7.93
CA LEU A 185 -6.74 -9.18 7.25
C LEU A 185 -7.44 -7.89 6.82
N GLU A 186 -7.58 -6.92 7.72
CA GLU A 186 -8.15 -5.60 7.42
C GLU A 186 -7.33 -4.86 6.36
N MET A 187 -5.99 -4.86 6.50
CA MET A 187 -5.10 -4.27 5.51
C MET A 187 -5.30 -4.90 4.13
N LYS A 188 -5.41 -6.22 4.07
CA LYS A 188 -5.65 -6.98 2.83
C LYS A 188 -7.01 -6.64 2.22
N ALA A 189 -8.06 -6.53 3.04
CA ALA A 189 -9.41 -6.16 2.61
C ALA A 189 -9.44 -4.74 2.03
N LYS A 190 -8.91 -3.75 2.76
CA LYS A 190 -8.80 -2.35 2.31
C LYS A 190 -7.99 -2.22 1.02
N SER A 191 -6.84 -2.92 0.94
CA SER A 191 -5.97 -2.90 -0.25
C SER A 191 -6.63 -3.54 -1.47
N ARG A 192 -7.39 -4.63 -1.30
CA ARG A 192 -8.15 -5.26 -2.39
C ARG A 192 -9.24 -4.34 -2.94
N ARG A 193 -9.98 -3.69 -2.05
CA ARG A 193 -11.00 -2.72 -2.43
C ARG A 193 -10.36 -1.57 -3.21
N LEU A 194 -9.32 -0.97 -2.68
CA LEU A 194 -8.60 0.12 -3.34
C LEU A 194 -8.03 -0.31 -4.69
N LYS A 195 -7.49 -1.54 -4.79
CA LYS A 195 -7.01 -2.09 -6.06
C LYS A 195 -8.10 -2.25 -7.11
N ALA A 196 -9.30 -2.66 -6.70
CA ALA A 196 -10.45 -2.77 -7.61
C ALA A 196 -10.91 -1.40 -8.13
N ASP A 197 -10.84 -0.37 -7.27
CA ASP A 197 -11.31 0.98 -7.59
C ASP A 197 -10.27 1.79 -8.39
N THR A 198 -8.98 1.65 -8.08
CA THR A 198 -7.92 2.56 -8.58
C THR A 198 -6.78 1.85 -9.29
N GLY A 199 -6.68 0.52 -9.23
CA GLY A 199 -5.55 -0.20 -9.81
C GLY A 199 -4.27 -0.15 -8.96
N LEU A 200 -4.38 -0.22 -7.61
CA LEU A 200 -3.29 -0.13 -6.64
C LEU A 200 -2.02 -0.89 -7.08
N GLY A 201 -0.89 -0.16 -7.14
CA GLY A 201 0.41 -0.67 -7.58
C GLY A 201 1.45 -0.82 -6.47
N LEU A 202 1.39 0.00 -5.41
CA LEU A 202 2.35 -0.04 -4.30
C LEU A 202 1.63 0.07 -2.96
N ILE A 203 2.07 -0.74 -1.99
CA ILE A 203 1.64 -0.64 -0.60
C ILE A 203 2.87 -0.34 0.26
N VAL A 204 2.78 0.69 1.10
CA VAL A 204 3.78 1.04 2.10
C VAL A 204 3.20 0.82 3.48
N VAL A 205 3.94 0.15 4.36
CA VAL A 205 3.54 -0.08 5.76
C VAL A 205 4.61 0.47 6.69
N ASP A 206 4.28 1.46 7.50
CA ASP A 206 5.21 2.10 8.43
C ASP A 206 4.61 2.08 9.85
N TYR A 207 5.03 1.13 10.69
CA TYR A 207 5.90 -0.04 10.48
C TYR A 207 5.24 -1.31 11.03
N ILE A 208 5.59 -2.45 10.49
CA ILE A 208 4.89 -3.73 10.69
C ILE A 208 4.81 -4.20 12.14
N GLN A 209 5.73 -3.81 13.03
CA GLN A 209 5.73 -4.22 14.43
C GLN A 209 4.57 -3.62 15.24
N LEU A 210 3.91 -2.58 14.74
CA LEU A 210 2.72 -1.98 15.37
C LEU A 210 1.41 -2.62 14.90
N MET A 211 1.48 -3.55 13.96
CA MET A 211 0.31 -4.31 13.53
C MET A 211 -0.16 -5.25 14.64
N ARG A 212 -1.47 -5.41 14.73
CA ARG A 212 -2.07 -6.38 15.63
C ARG A 212 -2.00 -7.78 15.01
N SER A 213 -1.54 -8.76 15.75
CA SER A 213 -1.72 -10.16 15.38
C SER A 213 -3.21 -10.49 15.55
N SER A 214 -3.84 -11.05 14.54
CA SER A 214 -5.13 -11.71 14.70
C SER A 214 -4.90 -12.86 15.68
N GLY A 215 -5.31 -12.69 16.96
CA GLY A 215 -5.12 -13.70 17.99
C GLY A 215 -5.76 -15.02 17.58
N PHE A 216 -5.02 -16.10 17.84
CA PHE A 216 -5.57 -17.44 17.90
C PHE A 216 -6.38 -17.58 19.18
#